data_0b254717c84e0543e66764b6af3c0276
#
_entry.id   0b254717c84e0543e66764b6af3c0276
#
_cell.length_a   1.000
_cell.length_b   1.000
_cell.length_c   1.000
_cell.angle_alpha   90.00
_cell.angle_beta   90.00
_cell.angle_gamma   90.00
#
_symmetry.space_group_name_H-M   'P 1'
#
loop_
_entity.id
_entity.type
_entity.pdbx_description
1 polymer ?
#
loop_
_entity_poly.entity_id
_entity_poly.type
_entity_poly.pdbx_seq_one_letter_code
_entity_poly.pdbx_strand_id
1 'polypeptide(L)'
;MFITESEKRDYALKPMNCPGHIFIFKQGVKSYRDLPLRYGEFGACHRNEPSGGLHGIMRVRGFTQDDGHIFCTEDQIQDEVTAFSALLQKVYRDFGFTDIIYKVATRPAQRIGSDAIWDKAENALMQSLQSAGCEFLISPGDGAFYGPKIEYTLKDAIGREWQCGTIQVERKIRIFVKNIKNEKNTIIFVCTYRI
;
A
#
# COMPACT_ATOMS: atom_id res chain seq x y z
N MET A 1 -5.33 -1.34 18.00
CA MET A 1 -6.58 -1.88 17.41
C MET A 1 -7.70 -1.71 18.42
N PHE A 2 -8.95 -1.65 17.98
CA PHE A 2 -10.09 -1.78 18.87
C PHE A 2 -10.34 -3.28 19.13
N ILE A 3 -10.45 -3.63 20.38
CA ILE A 3 -10.75 -4.99 20.83
C ILE A 3 -12.17 -5.00 21.40
N THR A 4 -12.91 -6.05 21.14
CA THR A 4 -14.24 -6.29 21.69
C THR A 4 -14.36 -7.76 22.07
N GLU A 5 -15.27 -8.08 22.96
CA GLU A 5 -15.57 -9.46 23.36
C GLU A 5 -17.00 -9.82 22.96
N SER A 6 -17.19 -11.01 22.45
CA SER A 6 -18.50 -11.62 22.21
C SER A 6 -18.41 -13.13 22.47
N GLU A 7 -19.40 -13.68 23.19
CA GLU A 7 -19.46 -15.11 23.51
C GLU A 7 -18.17 -15.68 24.13
N LYS A 8 -17.53 -14.92 25.02
CA LYS A 8 -16.26 -15.24 25.69
C LYS A 8 -15.07 -15.38 24.68
N ARG A 9 -15.13 -14.69 23.57
CA ARG A 9 -14.04 -14.64 22.58
C ARG A 9 -13.65 -13.19 22.31
N ASP A 10 -12.35 -12.96 22.23
CA ASP A 10 -11.81 -11.67 21.83
C ASP A 10 -11.87 -11.50 20.32
N TYR A 11 -12.35 -10.34 19.90
CA TYR A 11 -12.37 -9.89 18.51
C TYR A 11 -11.62 -8.59 18.37
N ALA A 12 -11.04 -8.36 17.20
CA ALA A 12 -10.46 -7.09 16.84
C ALA A 12 -11.19 -6.52 15.61
N LEU A 13 -11.54 -5.23 15.67
CA LEU A 13 -11.99 -4.53 14.48
C LEU A 13 -10.82 -4.39 13.51
N LYS A 14 -11.00 -4.78 12.24
CA LYS A 14 -9.90 -4.78 11.28
C LYS A 14 -9.32 -3.38 11.07
N PRO A 15 -8.00 -3.19 11.25
CA PRO A 15 -7.34 -1.90 11.01
C PRO A 15 -6.86 -1.75 9.56
N MET A 16 -6.90 -2.83 8.76
CA MET A 16 -6.45 -2.92 7.38
C MET A 16 -7.16 -4.07 6.66
N ASN A 17 -7.21 -4.01 5.33
CA ASN A 17 -7.86 -5.02 4.49
C ASN A 17 -6.89 -6.13 4.03
N CYS A 18 -5.59 -5.90 4.09
CA CYS A 18 -4.54 -6.78 3.57
C CYS A 18 -4.72 -8.27 3.96
N PRO A 19 -5.01 -8.64 5.22
CA PRO A 19 -5.18 -10.05 5.58
C PRO A 19 -6.31 -10.73 4.81
N GLY A 20 -7.42 -10.01 4.53
CA GLY A 20 -8.55 -10.54 3.76
C GLY A 20 -8.15 -10.93 2.35
N HIS A 21 -7.50 -10.03 1.61
CA HIS A 21 -7.02 -10.31 0.26
C HIS A 21 -5.96 -11.42 0.21
N ILE A 22 -5.09 -11.49 1.22
CA ILE A 22 -4.12 -12.60 1.34
C ILE A 22 -4.85 -13.94 1.54
N PHE A 23 -5.91 -13.99 2.35
CA PHE A 23 -6.71 -15.20 2.52
C PHE A 23 -7.42 -15.62 1.24
N ILE A 24 -7.95 -14.67 0.46
CA ILE A 24 -8.55 -14.93 -0.85
C ILE A 24 -7.48 -15.46 -1.81
N PHE A 25 -6.32 -14.81 -1.87
CA PHE A 25 -5.20 -15.26 -2.71
C PHE A 25 -4.73 -16.69 -2.38
N LYS A 26 -4.79 -17.07 -1.11
CA LYS A 26 -4.42 -18.43 -0.65
C LYS A 26 -5.39 -19.52 -1.07
N GLN A 27 -6.61 -19.18 -1.47
CA GLN A 27 -7.61 -20.17 -1.87
C GLN A 27 -7.25 -20.76 -3.23
N GLY A 28 -7.21 -22.09 -3.28
CA GLY A 28 -6.87 -22.86 -4.49
C GLY A 28 -5.37 -22.81 -4.84
N VAL A 29 -5.03 -23.54 -5.89
CA VAL A 29 -3.67 -23.58 -6.46
C VAL A 29 -3.56 -22.51 -7.53
N LYS A 30 -2.53 -21.66 -7.46
CA LYS A 30 -2.24 -20.62 -8.44
C LYS A 30 -0.91 -20.88 -9.11
N SER A 31 -0.81 -20.54 -10.39
CA SER A 31 0.41 -20.56 -11.18
C SER A 31 1.02 -19.16 -11.24
N TYR A 32 2.33 -19.07 -11.40
CA TYR A 32 2.98 -17.79 -11.72
C TYR A 32 2.46 -17.16 -13.04
N ARG A 33 1.85 -17.98 -13.91
CA ARG A 33 1.23 -17.50 -15.16
C ARG A 33 -0.11 -16.80 -14.96
N ASP A 34 -0.70 -16.96 -13.78
CA ASP A 34 -1.95 -16.27 -13.41
C ASP A 34 -1.68 -14.85 -12.93
N LEU A 35 -0.40 -14.49 -12.70
CA LEU A 35 0.02 -13.16 -12.22
C LEU A 35 0.17 -12.16 -13.38
N PRO A 36 -0.16 -10.89 -13.19
CA PRO A 36 -0.57 -10.28 -11.94
C PRO A 36 -2.05 -10.53 -11.62
N LEU A 37 -2.37 -10.77 -10.35
CA LEU A 37 -3.73 -10.79 -9.83
C LEU A 37 -4.01 -9.53 -9.02
N ARG A 38 -5.12 -8.86 -9.28
CA ARG A 38 -5.51 -7.62 -8.63
C ARG A 38 -6.84 -7.81 -7.93
N TYR A 39 -6.86 -7.52 -6.64
CA TYR A 39 -8.06 -7.52 -5.81
C TYR A 39 -8.31 -6.11 -5.32
N GLY A 40 -9.56 -5.68 -5.32
CA GLY A 40 -9.97 -4.37 -4.84
C GLY A 40 -11.23 -4.45 -3.98
N GLU A 41 -11.34 -3.58 -3.00
CA GLU A 41 -12.51 -3.45 -2.15
C GLU A 41 -12.68 -2.02 -1.64
N PHE A 42 -13.91 -1.61 -1.41
CA PHE A 42 -14.21 -0.47 -0.54
C PHE A 42 -14.30 -0.99 0.89
N GLY A 43 -13.17 -1.01 1.58
CA GLY A 43 -13.02 -1.68 2.87
C GLY A 43 -13.14 -0.74 4.05
N ALA A 44 -14.12 -1.00 4.94
CA ALA A 44 -14.22 -0.29 6.21
C ALA A 44 -13.12 -0.73 7.19
N CYS A 45 -12.33 0.20 7.66
CA CYS A 45 -11.24 -0.01 8.60
C CYS A 45 -11.41 0.83 9.86
N HIS A 46 -10.93 0.31 10.98
CA HIS A 46 -10.98 1.02 12.26
C HIS A 46 -9.61 0.99 12.94
N ARG A 47 -9.11 2.18 13.30
CA ARG A 47 -7.83 2.32 13.99
C ARG A 47 -8.02 3.06 15.31
N ASN A 48 -7.49 2.52 16.39
CA ASN A 48 -7.56 3.17 17.71
C ASN A 48 -6.50 4.29 17.77
N GLU A 49 -6.74 5.33 16.98
CA GLU A 49 -5.89 6.52 16.97
C GLU A 49 -6.02 7.27 18.30
N PRO A 50 -4.92 7.79 18.87
CA PRO A 50 -4.99 8.63 20.06
C PRO A 50 -5.79 9.90 19.77
N SER A 51 -6.49 10.42 20.77
CA SER A 51 -7.36 11.61 20.61
C SER A 51 -6.60 12.84 20.05
N GLY A 52 -5.35 13.05 20.48
CA GLY A 52 -4.50 14.12 19.97
C GLY A 52 -4.05 13.96 18.51
N GLY A 53 -4.23 12.78 17.91
CA GLY A 53 -3.94 12.53 16.50
C GLY A 53 -5.12 12.71 15.56
N LEU A 54 -6.33 12.93 16.09
CA LEU A 54 -7.54 13.11 15.28
C LEU A 54 -7.57 14.50 14.65
N HIS A 55 -8.00 14.57 13.37
CA HIS A 55 -8.02 15.84 12.65
C HIS A 55 -9.16 15.92 11.63
N GLY A 56 -10.27 16.50 12.02
CA GLY A 56 -11.46 16.64 11.18
C GLY A 56 -11.87 15.31 10.53
N ILE A 57 -12.12 15.34 9.22
CA ILE A 57 -12.40 14.16 8.43
C ILE A 57 -11.11 13.50 7.87
N MET A 58 -9.97 14.17 8.00
CA MET A 58 -8.70 13.71 7.40
C MET A 58 -8.01 12.62 8.23
N ARG A 59 -8.19 12.61 9.54
CA ARG A 59 -7.68 11.57 10.42
C ARG A 59 -8.71 11.18 11.46
N VAL A 60 -9.34 10.06 11.24
CA VAL A 60 -10.47 9.53 12.01
C VAL A 60 -10.21 8.09 12.46
N ARG A 61 -11.01 7.59 13.38
CA ARG A 61 -10.88 6.21 13.89
C ARG A 61 -11.60 5.18 13.03
N GLY A 62 -12.67 5.57 12.34
CA GLY A 62 -13.42 4.72 11.41
C GLY A 62 -13.47 5.38 10.03
N PHE A 63 -13.07 4.66 8.97
CA PHE A 63 -13.00 5.17 7.61
C PHE A 63 -13.15 4.04 6.59
N THR A 64 -13.52 4.40 5.38
CA THR A 64 -13.52 3.48 4.25
C THR A 64 -12.34 3.80 3.34
N GLN A 65 -11.67 2.78 2.86
CA GLN A 65 -10.60 2.90 1.87
C GLN A 65 -11.07 2.29 0.55
N ASP A 66 -10.77 2.94 -0.56
CA ASP A 66 -10.64 2.27 -1.84
C ASP A 66 -9.26 1.61 -1.82
N ASP A 67 -9.25 0.31 -1.61
CA ASP A 67 -8.07 -0.46 -1.28
C ASP A 67 -7.88 -1.62 -2.24
N GLY A 68 -6.66 -1.80 -2.71
CA GLY A 68 -6.31 -2.86 -3.64
C GLY A 68 -5.01 -3.56 -3.27
N HIS A 69 -4.94 -4.85 -3.61
CA HIS A 69 -3.74 -5.65 -3.45
C HIS A 69 -3.40 -6.33 -4.77
N ILE A 70 -2.21 -6.07 -5.26
CA ILE A 70 -1.68 -6.63 -6.50
C ILE A 70 -0.65 -7.70 -6.14
N PHE A 71 -0.92 -8.92 -6.59
CA PHE A 71 -0.01 -10.05 -6.45
C PHE A 71 0.70 -10.22 -7.79
N CYS A 72 2.01 -9.99 -7.84
CA CYS A 72 2.77 -9.99 -9.08
C CYS A 72 4.17 -10.57 -8.89
N THR A 73 4.89 -10.80 -9.99
CA THR A 73 6.32 -11.13 -9.99
C THR A 73 7.17 -9.87 -9.85
N GLU A 74 8.46 -10.04 -9.51
CA GLU A 74 9.39 -8.89 -9.44
C GLU A 74 9.45 -8.09 -10.74
N ASP A 75 9.42 -8.78 -11.87
CA ASP A 75 9.54 -8.17 -13.21
C ASP A 75 8.31 -7.31 -13.55
N GLN A 76 7.15 -7.61 -12.94
CA GLN A 76 5.89 -6.89 -13.16
C GLN A 76 5.73 -5.66 -12.27
N ILE A 77 6.60 -5.46 -11.27
CA ILE A 77 6.48 -4.38 -10.28
C ILE A 77 6.37 -3.01 -10.97
N GLN A 78 7.30 -2.71 -11.85
CA GLN A 78 7.38 -1.39 -12.46
C GLN A 78 6.12 -1.07 -13.27
N ASP A 79 5.62 -2.03 -14.04
CA ASP A 79 4.42 -1.85 -14.86
C ASP A 79 3.18 -1.65 -13.97
N GLU A 80 3.04 -2.44 -12.90
CA GLU A 80 1.92 -2.32 -11.97
C GLU A 80 1.93 -1.00 -11.20
N VAL A 81 3.10 -0.55 -10.74
CA VAL A 81 3.25 0.76 -10.08
C VAL A 81 2.92 1.89 -11.04
N THR A 82 3.38 1.81 -12.29
CA THR A 82 3.09 2.80 -13.33
C THR A 82 1.60 2.86 -13.64
N ALA A 83 0.96 1.72 -13.85
CA ALA A 83 -0.47 1.64 -14.11
C ALA A 83 -1.31 2.19 -12.95
N PHE A 84 -0.93 1.84 -11.72
CA PHE A 84 -1.59 2.36 -10.53
C PHE A 84 -1.43 3.87 -10.39
N SER A 85 -0.22 4.39 -10.59
CA SER A 85 0.05 5.84 -10.51
C SER A 85 -0.78 6.62 -11.53
N ALA A 86 -0.91 6.10 -12.76
CA ALA A 86 -1.74 6.70 -13.80
C ALA A 86 -3.23 6.71 -13.41
N LEU A 87 -3.73 5.60 -12.85
CA LEU A 87 -5.11 5.51 -12.35
C LEU A 87 -5.36 6.52 -11.23
N LEU A 88 -4.45 6.58 -10.24
CA LEU A 88 -4.56 7.51 -9.12
C LEU A 88 -4.57 8.97 -9.58
N GLN A 89 -3.67 9.34 -10.48
CA GLN A 89 -3.64 10.69 -11.06
C GLN A 89 -4.96 11.03 -11.78
N LYS A 90 -5.53 10.05 -12.51
CA LYS A 90 -6.84 10.23 -13.15
C LYS A 90 -7.92 10.48 -12.11
N VAL A 91 -8.01 9.64 -11.08
CA VAL A 91 -9.00 9.77 -10.00
C VAL A 91 -8.87 11.14 -9.32
N TYR A 92 -7.67 11.55 -8.95
CA TYR A 92 -7.47 12.84 -8.29
C TYR A 92 -7.85 14.02 -9.18
N ARG A 93 -7.55 13.96 -10.47
CA ARG A 93 -7.99 14.99 -11.44
C ARG A 93 -9.50 15.04 -11.58
N ASP A 94 -10.17 13.88 -11.61
CA ASP A 94 -11.63 13.80 -11.67
C ASP A 94 -12.30 14.46 -10.43
N PHE A 95 -11.60 14.45 -9.27
CA PHE A 95 -12.00 15.18 -8.06
C PHE A 95 -11.47 16.63 -7.99
N GLY A 96 -10.80 17.12 -9.03
CA GLY A 96 -10.30 18.51 -9.11
C GLY A 96 -8.93 18.75 -8.47
N PHE A 97 -8.22 17.70 -8.05
CA PHE A 97 -6.84 17.82 -7.55
C PHE A 97 -5.84 17.68 -8.69
N THR A 98 -5.13 18.77 -8.99
CA THR A 98 -4.10 18.82 -10.04
C THR A 98 -2.68 18.72 -9.50
N ASP A 99 -2.48 19.19 -8.25
CA ASP A 99 -1.17 19.25 -7.61
C ASP A 99 -0.99 18.07 -6.66
N ILE A 100 -0.25 17.07 -7.11
CA ILE A 100 0.09 15.88 -6.32
C ILE A 100 1.56 15.95 -5.94
N ILE A 101 1.86 15.84 -4.66
CA ILE A 101 3.23 15.72 -4.16
C ILE A 101 3.54 14.24 -4.00
N TYR A 102 4.58 13.77 -4.68
CA TYR A 102 5.07 12.40 -4.59
C TYR A 102 6.23 12.34 -3.61
N LYS A 103 6.16 11.41 -2.65
CA LYS A 103 7.24 11.15 -1.70
C LYS A 103 7.59 9.67 -1.73
N VAL A 104 8.85 9.35 -1.95
CA VAL A 104 9.36 7.97 -1.86
C VAL A 104 9.94 7.77 -0.47
N ALA A 105 9.22 7.03 0.36
CA ALA A 105 9.65 6.68 1.71
C ALA A 105 10.52 5.42 1.66
N THR A 106 11.79 5.58 1.99
CA THR A 106 12.80 4.54 1.89
C THR A 106 13.01 3.81 3.21
N ARG A 107 13.90 2.83 3.20
CA ARG A 107 14.16 1.90 4.30
C ARG A 107 14.42 2.57 5.65
N PRO A 108 13.77 2.12 6.74
CA PRO A 108 14.12 2.51 8.09
C PRO A 108 15.34 1.73 8.61
N ALA A 109 15.94 2.19 9.70
CA ALA A 109 17.07 1.50 10.35
C ALA A 109 16.68 0.08 10.78
N GLN A 110 15.50 -0.08 11.39
CA GLN A 110 14.96 -1.39 11.75
C GLN A 110 14.02 -1.86 10.63
N ARG A 111 14.43 -2.89 9.89
CA ARG A 111 13.70 -3.41 8.75
C ARG A 111 13.85 -4.92 8.60
N ILE A 112 12.99 -5.48 7.79
CA ILE A 112 13.02 -6.89 7.43
C ILE A 112 13.53 -7.03 5.99
N GLY A 113 14.37 -8.04 5.75
CA GLY A 113 14.96 -8.32 4.44
C GLY A 113 16.39 -7.79 4.31
N SER A 114 17.07 -8.21 3.25
CA SER A 114 18.43 -7.78 2.94
C SER A 114 18.44 -6.44 2.20
N ASP A 115 19.57 -5.74 2.24
CA ASP A 115 19.75 -4.47 1.53
C ASP A 115 19.49 -4.60 0.03
N ALA A 116 19.96 -5.68 -0.59
CA ALA A 116 19.72 -5.94 -2.03
C ALA A 116 18.23 -6.03 -2.38
N ILE A 117 17.38 -6.49 -1.46
CA ILE A 117 15.92 -6.53 -1.64
C ILE A 117 15.35 -5.13 -1.61
N TRP A 118 15.79 -4.33 -0.64
CA TRP A 118 15.37 -2.94 -0.50
C TRP A 118 15.82 -2.10 -1.68
N ASP A 119 17.08 -2.26 -2.13
CA ASP A 119 17.61 -1.56 -3.30
C ASP A 119 16.74 -1.79 -4.54
N LYS A 120 16.35 -3.04 -4.79
CA LYS A 120 15.48 -3.37 -5.93
C LYS A 120 14.09 -2.72 -5.81
N ALA A 121 13.47 -2.81 -4.62
CA ALA A 121 12.13 -2.27 -4.42
C ALA A 121 12.10 -0.74 -4.47
N GLU A 122 13.05 -0.08 -3.83
CA GLU A 122 13.19 1.37 -3.86
C GLU A 122 13.47 1.88 -5.28
N ASN A 123 14.39 1.24 -6.00
CA ASN A 123 14.70 1.58 -7.38
C ASN A 123 13.49 1.40 -8.30
N ALA A 124 12.72 0.32 -8.15
CA ALA A 124 11.53 0.10 -8.95
C ALA A 124 10.48 1.21 -8.74
N LEU A 125 10.26 1.66 -7.49
CA LEU A 125 9.36 2.76 -7.19
C LEU A 125 9.86 4.08 -7.79
N MET A 126 11.15 4.40 -7.63
CA MET A 126 11.74 5.63 -8.17
C MET A 126 11.70 5.64 -9.70
N GLN A 127 12.08 4.54 -10.34
CA GLN A 127 12.06 4.41 -11.80
C GLN A 127 10.64 4.55 -12.37
N SER A 128 9.63 4.03 -11.69
CA SER A 128 8.24 4.18 -12.12
C SER A 128 7.80 5.65 -12.14
N LEU A 129 8.16 6.44 -11.12
CA LEU A 129 7.87 7.87 -11.08
C LEU A 129 8.67 8.65 -12.14
N GLN A 130 9.96 8.33 -12.30
CA GLN A 130 10.82 8.95 -13.32
C GLN A 130 10.28 8.70 -14.73
N SER A 131 9.89 7.45 -15.02
CA SER A 131 9.32 7.09 -16.33
C SER A 131 8.00 7.77 -16.60
N ALA A 132 7.23 8.09 -15.56
CA ALA A 132 5.99 8.86 -15.65
C ALA A 132 6.23 10.38 -15.72
N GLY A 133 7.48 10.85 -15.69
CA GLY A 133 7.82 12.27 -15.67
C GLY A 133 7.40 13.00 -14.39
N CYS A 134 7.23 12.27 -13.29
CA CYS A 134 6.84 12.82 -11.99
C CYS A 134 8.08 13.24 -11.19
N GLU A 135 8.12 14.49 -10.76
CA GLU A 135 9.09 14.91 -9.73
C GLU A 135 8.68 14.34 -8.38
N PHE A 136 9.64 13.90 -7.60
CA PHE A 136 9.37 13.33 -6.28
C PHE A 136 10.44 13.71 -5.25
N LEU A 137 10.04 13.69 -3.99
CA LEU A 137 10.91 13.87 -2.85
C LEU A 137 11.28 12.50 -2.26
N ILE A 138 12.47 12.38 -1.72
CA ILE A 138 12.88 11.19 -0.95
C ILE A 138 12.69 11.51 0.54
N SER A 139 11.98 10.60 1.25
CA SER A 139 11.82 10.64 2.70
C SER A 139 12.61 9.47 3.33
N PRO A 140 13.87 9.69 3.71
CA PRO A 140 14.72 8.63 4.23
C PRO A 140 14.20 8.11 5.57
N GLY A 141 14.08 6.78 5.69
CA GLY A 141 13.67 6.15 6.94
C GLY A 141 12.17 6.08 7.21
N ASP A 142 11.33 6.71 6.38
CA ASP A 142 9.87 6.77 6.57
C ASP A 142 9.13 5.58 5.96
N GLY A 143 9.84 4.68 5.31
CA GLY A 143 9.29 3.41 4.83
C GLY A 143 8.81 2.54 5.99
N ALA A 144 7.84 1.68 5.72
CA ALA A 144 7.45 0.68 6.71
C ALA A 144 8.58 -0.34 6.89
N PHE A 145 8.68 -0.94 8.08
CA PHE A 145 9.75 -1.93 8.37
C PHE A 145 9.73 -3.15 7.41
N TYR A 146 8.66 -3.34 6.65
CA TYR A 146 8.45 -4.45 5.71
C TYR A 146 8.49 -4.05 4.24
N GLY A 147 8.56 -2.75 3.90
CA GLY A 147 8.70 -2.32 2.51
C GLY A 147 8.68 -0.81 2.29
N PRO A 148 9.31 -0.34 1.21
CA PRO A 148 9.27 1.05 0.78
C PRO A 148 7.90 1.38 0.19
N LYS A 149 7.58 2.68 0.12
CA LYS A 149 6.30 3.15 -0.39
C LYS A 149 6.45 4.46 -1.16
N ILE A 150 5.53 4.70 -2.10
CA ILE A 150 5.25 6.03 -2.62
C ILE A 150 4.03 6.57 -1.87
N GLU A 151 4.16 7.75 -1.33
CA GLU A 151 3.06 8.51 -0.74
C GLU A 151 2.60 9.58 -1.72
N TYR A 152 1.30 9.64 -1.94
CA TYR A 152 0.64 10.64 -2.75
C TYR A 152 -0.04 11.63 -1.82
N THR A 153 0.49 12.83 -1.79
CA THR A 153 0.10 13.88 -0.84
C THR A 153 -0.64 14.98 -1.59
N LEU A 154 -1.79 15.37 -1.07
CA LEU A 154 -2.60 16.46 -1.59
C LEU A 154 -2.54 17.64 -0.62
N LYS A 155 -2.78 18.86 -1.15
CA LYS A 155 -2.92 20.07 -0.33
C LYS A 155 -4.39 20.44 -0.17
N ASP A 156 -4.76 20.82 1.04
CA ASP A 156 -6.06 21.42 1.30
C ASP A 156 -6.10 22.91 0.92
N ALA A 157 -7.28 23.50 1.04
CA ALA A 157 -7.52 24.89 0.65
C ALA A 157 -6.66 25.94 1.41
N ILE A 158 -6.07 25.56 2.55
CA ILE A 158 -5.18 26.41 3.33
C ILE A 158 -3.71 25.97 3.26
N GLY A 159 -3.37 25.08 2.31
CA GLY A 159 -2.01 24.67 2.01
C GLY A 159 -1.43 23.57 2.90
N ARG A 160 -2.21 22.94 3.78
CA ARG A 160 -1.74 21.80 4.58
C ARG A 160 -1.65 20.54 3.73
N GLU A 161 -0.62 19.75 3.98
CA GLU A 161 -0.36 18.51 3.25
C GLU A 161 -1.01 17.31 3.94
N TRP A 162 -1.69 16.47 3.14
CA TRP A 162 -2.35 15.26 3.59
C TRP A 162 -1.96 14.09 2.71
N GLN A 163 -1.46 13.02 3.31
CA GLN A 163 -1.24 11.76 2.60
C GLN A 163 -2.60 11.12 2.32
N CYS A 164 -3.00 11.10 1.06
CA CYS A 164 -4.30 10.57 0.62
C CYS A 164 -4.17 9.25 -0.14
N GLY A 165 -3.03 8.98 -0.77
CA GLY A 165 -2.76 7.74 -1.47
C GLY A 165 -1.44 7.12 -1.07
N THR A 166 -1.34 5.81 -1.23
CA THR A 166 -0.09 5.07 -0.97
C THR A 166 -0.01 3.88 -1.92
N ILE A 167 1.16 3.65 -2.48
CA ILE A 167 1.53 2.35 -3.04
C ILE A 167 2.74 1.83 -2.27
N GLN A 168 2.67 0.59 -1.82
CA GLN A 168 3.70 -0.03 -1.00
C GLN A 168 4.12 -1.37 -1.59
N VAL A 169 5.42 -1.61 -1.66
CA VAL A 169 5.99 -2.89 -2.09
C VAL A 169 6.27 -3.74 -0.87
N GLU A 170 5.57 -4.86 -0.76
CA GLU A 170 5.76 -5.82 0.33
C GLU A 170 6.21 -7.17 -0.20
N ARG A 171 7.28 -7.73 0.38
CA ARG A 171 7.90 -8.96 -0.10
C ARG A 171 7.67 -10.19 0.79
N LYS A 172 6.85 -10.10 1.83
CA LYS A 172 6.80 -11.08 2.93
C LYS A 172 5.76 -12.18 2.82
N ILE A 173 5.24 -12.49 1.64
CA ILE A 173 4.21 -13.55 1.49
C ILE A 173 4.76 -14.96 1.64
N ARG A 174 6.07 -15.16 1.62
CA ARG A 174 6.66 -16.50 1.83
C ARG A 174 6.13 -17.26 3.05
N ILE A 175 5.75 -16.53 4.11
CA ILE A 175 5.21 -17.15 5.34
C ILE A 175 3.75 -17.57 5.18
N PHE A 176 3.02 -16.94 4.25
CA PHE A 176 1.57 -17.13 4.13
C PHE A 176 1.13 -17.92 2.90
N VAL A 177 1.96 -18.11 1.89
CA VAL A 177 1.55 -18.75 0.64
C VAL A 177 2.47 -19.95 0.32
N LYS A 178 2.10 -21.14 0.81
CA LYS A 178 2.83 -22.39 0.54
C LYS A 178 2.53 -23.00 -0.84
N ASN A 179 1.60 -22.46 -1.61
CA ASN A 179 1.00 -23.14 -2.75
C ASN A 179 1.40 -22.60 -4.13
N ILE A 180 2.36 -21.69 -4.25
CA ILE A 180 2.88 -21.26 -5.54
C ILE A 180 4.10 -22.12 -5.87
N LYS A 181 3.99 -22.96 -6.90
CA LYS A 181 5.15 -23.63 -7.49
C LYS A 181 6.06 -22.55 -8.09
N ASN A 182 7.19 -22.31 -7.52
CA ASN A 182 8.18 -21.26 -7.75
C ASN A 182 8.07 -20.06 -6.81
N GLU A 183 8.33 -20.31 -5.52
CA GLU A 183 8.17 -19.37 -4.40
C GLU A 183 9.10 -18.14 -4.45
N LYS A 184 9.99 -18.03 -5.43
CA LYS A 184 11.07 -17.04 -5.37
C LYS A 184 10.65 -15.61 -5.67
N ASN A 185 9.49 -15.37 -6.30
CA ASN A 185 9.21 -14.12 -6.97
C ASN A 185 7.79 -13.57 -6.80
N THR A 186 7.04 -13.85 -5.73
CA THR A 186 5.72 -13.25 -5.55
C THR A 186 5.79 -12.07 -4.60
N ILE A 187 5.37 -10.92 -5.07
CA ILE A 187 5.33 -9.66 -4.34
C ILE A 187 3.89 -9.21 -4.21
N ILE A 188 3.54 -8.63 -3.09
CA ILE A 188 2.26 -7.92 -2.90
C ILE A 188 2.51 -6.44 -2.97
N PHE A 189 1.66 -5.74 -3.71
CA PHE A 189 1.48 -4.31 -3.58
C PHE A 189 0.21 -4.04 -2.78
N VAL A 190 0.32 -3.12 -1.88
CA VAL A 190 -0.82 -2.52 -1.21
C VAL A 190 -1.04 -1.16 -1.85
N CYS A 191 -2.18 -0.99 -2.48
CA CYS A 191 -2.58 0.27 -3.08
C CYS A 191 -3.78 0.79 -2.32
N THR A 192 -3.66 1.90 -1.64
CA THR A 192 -4.77 2.49 -0.87
C THR A 192 -5.03 3.91 -1.30
N TYR A 193 -6.31 4.24 -1.47
CA TYR A 193 -6.78 5.62 -1.51
C TYR A 193 -7.63 5.90 -0.28
N ARG A 194 -7.55 7.13 0.19
CA ARG A 194 -8.58 7.72 1.04
C ARG A 194 -9.32 8.77 0.21
N ILE A 195 -10.60 8.56 0.04
CA ILE A 195 -11.51 9.54 -0.51
C ILE A 195 -12.17 10.27 0.67
#